data_2f64840c989a7d1d9e2bd0326c0ea28f
#
_entry.id   2f64840c989a7d1d9e2bd0326c0ea28f
#
_cell.length_a   1.000
_cell.length_b   1.000
_cell.length_c   1.000
_cell.angle_alpha   90.00
_cell.angle_beta   90.00
_cell.angle_gamma   90.00
#
_symmetry.space_group_name_H-M   'P 1'
#
loop_
_entity.id
_entity.type
_entity.pdbx_description
1 polymer ?
#
loop_
_entity_poly.entity_id
_entity_poly.type
_entity_poly.pdbx_seq_one_letter_code
_entity_poly.pdbx_strand_id
1 'polypeptide(L)'
;MMIRYASYFIAALLPLLLFRWFAPASVGEIDFWLLWLVAMILVSLPVVYAEIALAYRSVDAPLAGMQKLTREADASPIWRSFGWLAALVSIVIAALVISGASTGILAALIELNSVPAIPSFALAAGLMVITILLSLLGVAPLPIGLGLMVVGLLLGVTNGLPTIDFAMTDINLSEWARAVALALVSVGAGTGLYWFGQNLVTKQVVTAVDANTQNSARNRAASEYRASKLVLPIWILQLVIGVVALLLSGMSLPPIGQLLYWVGVLFVVSYLLHYSTQQLAHKFGLLISLVATFVSALILVVAV
;
A
#
# COMPACT_ATOMS: atom_id res chain seq x y z
N MET A 1 -15.40 -5.36 -12.82
CA MET A 1 -14.26 -4.53 -13.25
C MET A 1 -13.35 -4.13 -12.09
N MET A 2 -13.88 -3.69 -10.93
CA MET A 2 -13.10 -3.31 -9.73
C MET A 2 -12.13 -4.40 -9.23
N ILE A 3 -12.53 -5.67 -9.20
CA ILE A 3 -11.70 -6.78 -8.69
C ILE A 3 -10.39 -6.94 -9.47
N ARG A 4 -10.36 -6.62 -10.77
CA ARG A 4 -9.17 -6.80 -11.62
C ARG A 4 -8.05 -5.81 -11.33
N TYR A 5 -8.39 -4.62 -10.85
CA TYR A 5 -7.44 -3.54 -10.59
C TYR A 5 -7.32 -3.20 -9.10
N ALA A 6 -7.94 -4.01 -8.22
CA ALA A 6 -7.98 -3.73 -6.79
C ALA A 6 -6.57 -3.57 -6.20
N SER A 7 -5.60 -4.40 -6.60
CA SER A 7 -4.23 -4.32 -6.11
C SER A 7 -3.48 -3.05 -6.56
N TYR A 8 -3.66 -2.62 -7.81
CA TYR A 8 -3.12 -1.35 -8.30
C TYR A 8 -3.76 -0.16 -7.59
N PHE A 9 -5.06 -0.27 -7.35
CA PHE A 9 -5.81 0.74 -6.64
C PHE A 9 -5.37 0.86 -5.17
N ILE A 10 -5.16 -0.27 -4.49
CA ILE A 10 -4.60 -0.28 -3.13
C ILE A 10 -3.19 0.31 -3.10
N ALA A 11 -2.32 -0.04 -4.04
CA ALA A 11 -1.00 0.58 -4.14
C ALA A 11 -1.08 2.11 -4.27
N ALA A 12 -2.05 2.62 -5.03
CA ALA A 12 -2.28 4.05 -5.16
C ALA A 12 -2.87 4.70 -3.90
N LEU A 13 -3.59 3.95 -3.06
CA LEU A 13 -4.19 4.47 -1.83
C LEU A 13 -3.23 4.49 -0.63
N LEU A 14 -2.09 3.81 -0.69
CA LEU A 14 -1.13 3.75 0.42
C LEU A 14 -0.76 5.13 0.99
N PRO A 15 -0.55 6.19 0.20
CA PRO A 15 -0.32 7.51 0.74
C PRO A 15 -1.43 8.00 1.68
N LEU A 16 -2.69 7.81 1.29
CA LEU A 16 -3.83 8.19 2.12
C LEU A 16 -3.89 7.42 3.44
N LEU A 17 -3.42 6.17 3.46
CA LEU A 17 -3.40 5.34 4.66
C LEU A 17 -2.27 5.73 5.64
N LEU A 18 -1.13 6.16 5.11
CA LEU A 18 0.11 6.29 5.86
C LEU A 18 0.51 7.74 6.15
N PHE A 19 0.27 8.68 5.24
CA PHE A 19 0.81 10.02 5.35
C PHE A 19 0.28 10.77 6.57
N ARG A 20 -0.97 10.57 6.93
CA ARG A 20 -1.54 11.17 8.14
C ARG A 20 -0.82 10.75 9.43
N TRP A 21 -0.15 9.60 9.41
CA TRP A 21 0.62 9.09 10.55
C TRP A 21 2.11 9.39 10.43
N PHE A 22 2.67 9.32 9.20
CA PHE A 22 4.11 9.39 8.97
C PHE A 22 4.60 10.70 8.37
N ALA A 23 3.71 11.56 7.91
CA ALA A 23 4.14 12.83 7.33
C ALA A 23 4.86 13.68 8.38
N PRO A 24 6.04 14.21 8.06
CA PRO A 24 6.78 15.08 8.97
C PRO A 24 6.08 16.43 9.11
N ALA A 25 6.43 17.19 10.16
CA ALA A 25 5.92 18.55 10.36
C ALA A 25 6.29 19.47 9.18
N SER A 26 7.41 19.22 8.51
CA SER A 26 7.87 19.95 7.31
C SER A 26 6.97 19.83 6.08
N VAL A 27 5.91 18.99 6.12
CA VAL A 27 4.88 18.95 5.05
C VAL A 27 4.18 20.33 4.88
N GLY A 28 4.20 21.19 5.89
CA GLY A 28 3.74 22.58 5.74
C GLY A 28 4.63 23.45 4.87
N GLU A 29 5.85 23.02 4.52
CA GLU A 29 6.87 23.80 3.83
C GLU A 29 7.01 23.38 2.37
N ILE A 30 7.17 24.35 1.46
CA ILE A 30 7.22 24.10 0.01
C ILE A 30 8.45 23.29 -0.42
N ASP A 31 9.57 23.44 0.25
CA ASP A 31 10.82 22.73 -0.05
C ASP A 31 10.67 21.21 0.15
N PHE A 32 9.95 20.76 1.20
CA PHE A 32 9.64 19.36 1.37
C PHE A 32 8.82 18.80 0.20
N TRP A 33 7.87 19.57 -0.34
CA TRP A 33 7.08 19.17 -1.50
C TRP A 33 7.93 18.99 -2.74
N LEU A 34 8.89 19.90 -2.95
CA LEU A 34 9.83 19.81 -4.06
C LEU A 34 10.72 18.57 -3.92
N LEU A 35 11.25 18.30 -2.72
CA LEU A 35 12.05 17.12 -2.44
C LEU A 35 11.26 15.82 -2.70
N TRP A 36 10.01 15.76 -2.20
CA TRP A 36 9.15 14.62 -2.42
C TRP A 36 8.85 14.42 -3.92
N LEU A 37 8.57 15.48 -4.67
CA LEU A 37 8.31 15.42 -6.11
C LEU A 37 9.55 14.93 -6.87
N VAL A 38 10.73 15.42 -6.53
CA VAL A 38 11.99 14.94 -7.09
C VAL A 38 12.21 13.47 -6.78
N ALA A 39 11.94 13.03 -5.54
CA ALA A 39 12.01 11.61 -5.15
C ALA A 39 10.98 10.76 -5.91
N MET A 40 9.77 11.27 -6.14
CA MET A 40 8.76 10.59 -6.98
C MET A 40 9.26 10.35 -8.40
N ILE A 41 9.95 11.32 -8.99
CA ILE A 41 10.48 11.19 -10.37
C ILE A 41 11.73 10.30 -10.41
N LEU A 42 12.72 10.57 -9.55
CA LEU A 42 14.03 9.93 -9.63
C LEU A 42 14.07 8.53 -9.02
N VAL A 43 13.25 8.26 -8.01
CA VAL A 43 13.29 7.01 -7.25
C VAL A 43 12.05 6.16 -7.50
N SER A 44 10.85 6.71 -7.30
CA SER A 44 9.64 5.91 -7.35
C SER A 44 9.25 5.48 -8.76
N LEU A 45 9.42 6.33 -9.78
CA LEU A 45 9.11 5.97 -11.17
C LEU A 45 9.94 4.78 -11.69
N PRO A 46 11.29 4.74 -11.52
CA PRO A 46 12.07 3.56 -11.88
C PRO A 46 11.67 2.30 -11.12
N VAL A 47 11.32 2.42 -9.83
CA VAL A 47 10.88 1.28 -9.02
C VAL A 47 9.56 0.71 -9.53
N VAL A 48 8.56 1.57 -9.79
CA VAL A 48 7.28 1.16 -10.38
C VAL A 48 7.49 0.47 -11.73
N TYR A 49 8.37 1.03 -12.57
CA TYR A 49 8.70 0.42 -13.85
C TYR A 49 9.29 -0.98 -13.67
N ALA A 50 10.26 -1.13 -12.77
CA ALA A 50 10.91 -2.41 -12.51
C ALA A 50 9.91 -3.45 -11.97
N GLU A 51 9.10 -3.10 -10.98
CA GLU A 51 8.12 -4.03 -10.39
C GLU A 51 7.04 -4.45 -11.40
N ILE A 52 6.49 -3.51 -12.18
CA ILE A 52 5.51 -3.83 -13.21
C ILE A 52 6.14 -4.71 -14.30
N ALA A 53 7.35 -4.41 -14.76
CA ALA A 53 8.04 -5.21 -15.77
C ALA A 53 8.30 -6.65 -15.29
N LEU A 54 8.76 -6.82 -14.05
CA LEU A 54 8.96 -8.14 -13.44
C LEU A 54 7.64 -8.90 -13.29
N ALA A 55 6.59 -8.21 -12.85
CA ALA A 55 5.26 -8.78 -12.72
C ALA A 55 4.72 -9.28 -14.06
N TYR A 56 4.85 -8.49 -15.12
CA TYR A 56 4.42 -8.87 -16.48
C TYR A 56 5.21 -10.03 -17.05
N ARG A 57 6.50 -10.11 -16.76
CA ARG A 57 7.36 -11.19 -17.23
C ARG A 57 7.09 -12.51 -16.52
N SER A 58 6.83 -12.45 -15.20
CA SER A 58 6.63 -13.67 -14.40
C SER A 58 5.26 -14.31 -14.59
N VAL A 59 4.21 -13.48 -14.73
CA VAL A 59 2.79 -13.89 -14.79
C VAL A 59 2.30 -14.67 -13.55
N ASP A 60 3.10 -14.69 -12.48
CA ASP A 60 2.86 -15.43 -11.25
C ASP A 60 2.94 -14.50 -10.02
N ALA A 61 2.47 -14.96 -8.87
CA ALA A 61 2.63 -14.25 -7.59
C ALA A 61 4.11 -14.03 -7.26
N PRO A 62 4.49 -13.00 -6.47
CA PRO A 62 5.89 -12.63 -6.25
C PRO A 62 6.81 -13.79 -5.85
N LEU A 63 6.35 -14.68 -4.96
CA LEU A 63 7.14 -15.84 -4.51
C LEU A 63 7.43 -16.84 -5.64
N ALA A 64 6.40 -17.21 -6.40
CA ALA A 64 6.53 -18.16 -7.50
C ALA A 64 7.20 -17.49 -8.72
N GLY A 65 6.81 -16.25 -9.01
CA GLY A 65 7.32 -15.47 -10.13
C GLY A 65 8.82 -15.23 -10.03
N MET A 66 9.33 -14.85 -8.87
CA MET A 66 10.78 -14.66 -8.68
C MET A 66 11.57 -15.97 -8.78
N GLN A 67 10.99 -17.08 -8.34
CA GLN A 67 11.61 -18.40 -8.54
C GLN A 67 11.73 -18.76 -10.02
N LYS A 68 10.71 -18.48 -10.81
CA LYS A 68 10.68 -18.68 -12.25
C LYS A 68 11.69 -17.79 -12.97
N LEU A 69 11.62 -16.48 -12.72
CA LEU A 69 12.49 -15.49 -13.36
C LEU A 69 13.98 -15.74 -13.08
N THR A 70 14.33 -16.11 -11.84
CA THR A 70 15.73 -16.42 -11.48
C THR A 70 16.26 -17.68 -12.16
N ARG A 71 15.40 -18.68 -12.42
CA ARG A 71 15.80 -19.87 -13.19
C ARG A 71 15.96 -19.55 -14.67
N GLU A 72 15.02 -18.76 -15.24
CA GLU A 72 15.06 -18.40 -16.66
C GLU A 72 16.25 -17.50 -17.02
N ALA A 73 16.66 -16.63 -16.09
CA ALA A 73 17.75 -15.68 -16.30
C ALA A 73 19.11 -16.19 -15.80
N ASP A 74 19.18 -17.41 -15.26
CA ASP A 74 20.38 -17.96 -14.57
C ASP A 74 20.96 -16.99 -13.52
N ALA A 75 20.05 -16.26 -12.84
CA ALA A 75 20.42 -15.23 -11.88
C ALA A 75 20.62 -15.81 -10.48
N SER A 76 21.35 -15.07 -9.64
CA SER A 76 21.62 -15.48 -8.25
C SER A 76 20.34 -15.83 -7.50
N PRO A 77 20.31 -16.96 -6.75
CA PRO A 77 19.18 -17.38 -5.94
C PRO A 77 18.72 -16.35 -4.88
N ILE A 78 19.60 -15.40 -4.53
CA ILE A 78 19.29 -14.34 -3.56
C ILE A 78 18.09 -13.49 -4.00
N TRP A 79 17.87 -13.32 -5.30
CA TRP A 79 16.71 -12.58 -5.84
C TRP A 79 15.37 -13.23 -5.53
N ARG A 80 15.34 -14.51 -5.17
CA ARG A 80 14.10 -15.19 -4.72
C ARG A 80 13.60 -14.66 -3.38
N SER A 81 14.48 -14.03 -2.60
CA SER A 81 14.10 -13.38 -1.33
C SER A 81 13.15 -12.21 -1.52
N PHE A 82 13.11 -11.59 -2.72
CA PHE A 82 12.17 -10.51 -3.01
C PHE A 82 10.70 -10.89 -2.74
N GLY A 83 10.29 -12.10 -3.09
CA GLY A 83 8.92 -12.56 -2.83
C GLY A 83 8.58 -12.64 -1.33
N TRP A 84 9.55 -13.04 -0.50
CA TRP A 84 9.40 -13.04 0.96
C TRP A 84 9.39 -11.62 1.52
N LEU A 85 10.27 -10.77 0.99
CA LEU A 85 10.34 -9.38 1.38
C LEU A 85 9.01 -8.66 1.08
N ALA A 86 8.40 -8.93 -0.07
CA ALA A 86 7.12 -8.35 -0.45
C ALA A 86 5.98 -8.72 0.52
N ALA A 87 5.91 -9.98 0.95
CA ALA A 87 4.96 -10.40 1.97
C ALA A 87 5.23 -9.71 3.32
N LEU A 88 6.49 -9.65 3.75
CA LEU A 88 6.89 -9.00 4.99
C LEU A 88 6.59 -7.50 4.97
N VAL A 89 6.96 -6.78 3.92
CA VAL A 89 6.71 -5.34 3.78
C VAL A 89 5.21 -5.04 3.85
N SER A 90 4.38 -5.85 3.19
CA SER A 90 2.92 -5.69 3.25
C SER A 90 2.37 -5.87 4.67
N ILE A 91 2.89 -6.84 5.44
CA ILE A 91 2.51 -7.06 6.83
C ILE A 91 2.98 -5.91 7.72
N VAL A 92 4.22 -5.43 7.52
CA VAL A 92 4.77 -4.28 8.26
C VAL A 92 3.93 -3.03 8.03
N ILE A 93 3.61 -2.72 6.78
CA ILE A 93 2.76 -1.58 6.44
C ILE A 93 1.38 -1.71 7.12
N ALA A 94 0.77 -2.90 7.05
CA ALA A 94 -0.52 -3.12 7.70
C ALA A 94 -0.44 -2.92 9.22
N ALA A 95 0.60 -3.44 9.88
CA ALA A 95 0.81 -3.28 11.31
C ALA A 95 1.00 -1.81 11.72
N LEU A 96 1.83 -1.08 10.98
CA LEU A 96 2.07 0.36 11.22
C LEU A 96 0.77 1.17 11.07
N VAL A 97 -0.02 0.90 10.02
CA VAL A 97 -1.30 1.59 9.82
C VAL A 97 -2.31 1.26 10.91
N ILE A 98 -2.38 0.01 11.38
CA ILE A 98 -3.27 -0.39 12.48
C ILE A 98 -2.84 0.26 13.79
N SER A 99 -1.54 0.34 14.07
CA SER A 99 -1.00 1.08 15.22
C SER A 99 -1.40 2.55 15.17
N GLY A 100 -1.19 3.23 14.02
CA GLY A 100 -1.63 4.60 13.81
C GLY A 100 -3.15 4.79 13.94
N ALA A 101 -3.93 3.85 13.41
CA ALA A 101 -5.39 3.87 13.56
C ALA A 101 -5.82 3.72 15.03
N SER A 102 -5.13 2.90 15.80
CA SER A 102 -5.45 2.71 17.24
C SER A 102 -5.28 3.99 18.04
N THR A 103 -4.18 4.71 17.83
CA THR A 103 -3.93 5.99 18.47
C THR A 103 -4.92 7.08 18.03
N GLY A 104 -5.24 7.14 16.74
CA GLY A 104 -6.22 8.07 16.20
C GLY A 104 -7.64 7.80 16.69
N ILE A 105 -8.06 6.54 16.76
CA ILE A 105 -9.36 6.13 17.30
C ILE A 105 -9.43 6.45 18.80
N LEU A 106 -8.38 6.14 19.56
CA LEU A 106 -8.33 6.41 20.98
C LEU A 106 -8.45 7.91 21.27
N ALA A 107 -7.72 8.75 20.53
CA ALA A 107 -7.80 10.21 20.67
C ALA A 107 -9.23 10.71 20.41
N ALA A 108 -9.87 10.26 19.36
CA ALA A 108 -11.25 10.64 19.04
C ALA A 108 -12.27 10.18 20.10
N LEU A 109 -12.08 8.98 20.67
CA LEU A 109 -12.95 8.46 21.72
C LEU A 109 -12.79 9.23 23.03
N ILE A 110 -11.58 9.65 23.38
CA ILE A 110 -11.31 10.50 24.55
C ILE A 110 -11.99 11.86 24.39
N GLU A 111 -11.88 12.50 23.22
CA GLU A 111 -12.55 13.78 22.95
C GLU A 111 -14.08 13.67 23.04
N LEU A 112 -14.64 12.53 22.68
CA LEU A 112 -16.09 12.26 22.79
C LEU A 112 -16.52 11.87 24.22
N ASN A 113 -15.63 11.87 25.21
CA ASN A 113 -15.86 11.41 26.58
C ASN A 113 -16.53 10.01 26.66
N SER A 114 -16.24 9.15 25.69
CA SER A 114 -16.99 7.90 25.48
C SER A 114 -16.35 6.68 26.13
N VAL A 115 -15.09 6.78 26.64
CA VAL A 115 -14.36 5.55 27.05
C VAL A 115 -13.48 5.79 28.29
N PRO A 116 -13.48 4.83 29.26
CA PRO A 116 -12.44 4.76 30.28
C PRO A 116 -11.06 4.50 29.66
N ALA A 117 -9.99 4.85 30.35
CA ALA A 117 -8.61 4.71 29.85
C ALA A 117 -8.29 3.26 29.42
N ILE A 118 -8.42 2.98 28.13
CA ILE A 118 -8.02 1.70 27.53
C ILE A 118 -6.54 1.83 27.15
N PRO A 119 -5.67 0.86 27.51
CA PRO A 119 -4.29 0.85 27.04
C PRO A 119 -4.23 0.79 25.50
N SER A 120 -3.41 1.64 24.88
CA SER A 120 -3.31 1.75 23.42
C SER A 120 -2.98 0.40 22.75
N PHE A 121 -2.09 -0.40 23.37
CA PHE A 121 -1.73 -1.72 22.86
C PHE A 121 -2.92 -2.70 22.84
N ALA A 122 -3.82 -2.64 23.83
CA ALA A 122 -4.99 -3.52 23.87
C ALA A 122 -5.99 -3.16 22.77
N LEU A 123 -6.17 -1.86 22.52
CA LEU A 123 -6.99 -1.39 21.40
C LEU A 123 -6.35 -1.80 20.06
N ALA A 124 -5.05 -1.61 19.89
CA ALA A 124 -4.33 -2.01 18.68
C ALA A 124 -4.44 -3.50 18.40
N ALA A 125 -4.27 -4.34 19.43
CA ALA A 125 -4.44 -5.80 19.32
C ALA A 125 -5.88 -6.19 18.93
N GLY A 126 -6.88 -5.55 19.55
CA GLY A 126 -8.30 -5.77 19.20
C GLY A 126 -8.61 -5.37 17.75
N LEU A 127 -8.14 -4.21 17.32
CA LEU A 127 -8.29 -3.74 15.93
C LEU A 127 -7.57 -4.67 14.95
N MET A 128 -6.42 -5.22 15.34
CA MET A 128 -5.72 -6.21 14.52
C MET A 128 -6.55 -7.47 14.29
N VAL A 129 -7.16 -8.02 15.36
CA VAL A 129 -8.07 -9.18 15.23
C VAL A 129 -9.23 -8.86 14.30
N ILE A 130 -9.88 -7.71 14.47
CA ILE A 130 -10.98 -7.27 13.60
C ILE A 130 -10.51 -7.15 12.15
N THR A 131 -9.37 -6.53 11.90
CA THR A 131 -8.83 -6.33 10.55
C THR A 131 -8.50 -7.66 9.86
N ILE A 132 -8.01 -8.65 10.60
CA ILE A 132 -7.80 -10.00 10.07
C ILE A 132 -9.11 -10.70 9.75
N LEU A 133 -10.11 -10.60 10.61
CA LEU A 133 -11.44 -11.15 10.31
C LEU A 133 -12.03 -10.48 9.05
N LEU A 134 -11.88 -9.17 8.90
CA LEU A 134 -12.26 -8.45 7.68
C LEU A 134 -11.46 -8.93 6.45
N SER A 135 -10.19 -9.29 6.62
CA SER A 135 -9.35 -9.79 5.51
C SER A 135 -9.89 -11.08 4.88
N LEU A 136 -10.66 -11.89 5.63
CA LEU A 136 -11.29 -13.09 5.11
C LEU A 136 -12.38 -12.77 4.08
N LEU A 137 -12.95 -11.58 4.12
CA LEU A 137 -13.97 -11.11 3.18
C LEU A 137 -13.37 -10.64 1.82
N GLY A 138 -12.05 -10.63 1.69
CA GLY A 138 -11.34 -10.25 0.47
C GLY A 138 -11.58 -8.80 0.06
N VAL A 139 -12.14 -8.58 -1.13
CA VAL A 139 -12.35 -7.23 -1.72
C VAL A 139 -13.63 -6.56 -1.21
N ALA A 140 -14.56 -7.30 -0.62
CA ALA A 140 -15.88 -6.80 -0.23
C ALA A 140 -15.84 -5.61 0.75
N PRO A 141 -14.92 -5.53 1.74
CA PRO A 141 -14.84 -4.39 2.65
C PRO A 141 -14.33 -3.09 2.01
N LEU A 142 -13.62 -3.17 0.88
CA LEU A 142 -12.91 -2.04 0.27
C LEU A 142 -13.82 -0.83 -0.04
N PRO A 143 -14.97 -0.96 -0.73
CA PRO A 143 -15.81 0.19 -1.05
C PRO A 143 -16.41 0.84 0.20
N ILE A 144 -16.71 0.06 1.24
CA ILE A 144 -17.21 0.57 2.52
C ILE A 144 -16.11 1.40 3.20
N GLY A 145 -14.88 0.85 3.28
CA GLY A 145 -13.74 1.55 3.85
C GLY A 145 -13.44 2.87 3.16
N LEU A 146 -13.46 2.87 1.83
CA LEU A 146 -13.27 4.10 1.05
C LEU A 146 -14.37 5.14 1.31
N GLY A 147 -15.62 4.71 1.35
CA GLY A 147 -16.75 5.60 1.67
C GLY A 147 -16.58 6.26 3.03
N LEU A 148 -16.21 5.48 4.06
CA LEU A 148 -15.97 5.99 5.41
C LEU A 148 -14.78 6.96 5.46
N MET A 149 -13.67 6.64 4.77
CA MET A 149 -12.52 7.55 4.68
C MET A 149 -12.90 8.88 4.03
N VAL A 150 -13.60 8.84 2.90
CA VAL A 150 -14.04 10.06 2.19
C VAL A 150 -14.96 10.90 3.06
N VAL A 151 -15.95 10.29 3.71
CA VAL A 151 -16.84 11.02 4.62
C VAL A 151 -16.08 11.64 5.79
N GLY A 152 -15.14 10.88 6.40
CA GLY A 152 -14.30 11.39 7.47
C GLY A 152 -13.45 12.60 7.05
N LEU A 153 -12.86 12.56 5.85
CA LEU A 153 -12.09 13.66 5.28
C LEU A 153 -12.98 14.87 4.94
N LEU A 154 -14.16 14.64 4.36
CA LEU A 154 -15.09 15.73 4.05
C LEU A 154 -15.54 16.48 5.31
N LEU A 155 -15.75 15.78 6.42
CA LEU A 155 -16.03 16.43 7.71
C LEU A 155 -14.86 17.29 8.19
N GLY A 156 -13.61 16.91 7.84
CA GLY A 156 -12.43 17.72 8.16
C GLY A 156 -12.33 19.01 7.34
N VAL A 157 -12.81 19.01 6.10
CA VAL A 157 -12.77 20.21 5.25
C VAL A 157 -13.51 21.38 5.87
N THR A 158 -14.52 21.12 6.71
CA THR A 158 -15.25 22.17 7.44
C THR A 158 -14.38 22.95 8.44
N ASN A 159 -13.27 22.34 8.90
CA ASN A 159 -12.29 22.97 9.80
C ASN A 159 -11.22 23.79 9.06
N GLY A 160 -11.27 23.83 7.74
CA GLY A 160 -10.29 24.50 6.88
C GLY A 160 -9.20 23.55 6.37
N LEU A 161 -8.63 23.91 5.22
CA LEU A 161 -7.48 23.21 4.65
C LEU A 161 -6.18 23.71 5.31
N PRO A 162 -5.17 22.86 5.48
CA PRO A 162 -3.87 23.28 5.98
C PRO A 162 -3.23 24.31 5.04
N THR A 163 -2.59 25.29 5.62
CA THR A 163 -1.83 26.30 4.87
C THR A 163 -0.44 25.77 4.57
N ILE A 164 0.03 25.98 3.33
CA ILE A 164 1.41 25.69 2.94
C ILE A 164 2.20 26.97 3.08
N ASP A 165 3.29 26.93 3.85
CA ASP A 165 4.25 28.03 3.92
C ASP A 165 5.17 27.96 2.69
N PHE A 166 5.28 29.07 1.97
CA PHE A 166 6.15 29.19 0.82
C PHE A 166 7.57 29.63 1.20
N ALA A 167 7.88 29.77 2.49
CA ALA A 167 9.25 29.97 2.93
C ALA A 167 10.09 28.73 2.64
N MET A 168 11.29 28.94 2.11
CA MET A 168 12.28 27.88 1.95
C MET A 168 13.13 27.80 3.20
N THR A 169 13.24 26.62 3.75
CA THR A 169 14.10 26.32 4.89
C THR A 169 15.36 25.59 4.43
N ASP A 170 16.28 25.32 5.35
CA ASP A 170 17.52 24.60 5.02
C ASP A 170 17.23 23.12 4.76
N ILE A 171 17.44 22.68 3.52
CA ILE A 171 17.28 21.27 3.12
C ILE A 171 18.40 20.45 3.75
N ASN A 172 18.01 19.46 4.54
CA ASN A 172 18.93 18.53 5.17
C ASN A 172 18.77 17.09 4.68
N LEU A 173 19.79 16.26 4.94
CA LEU A 173 19.78 14.85 4.50
C LEU A 173 18.62 14.04 5.09
N SER A 174 18.16 14.38 6.31
CA SER A 174 17.06 13.68 6.95
C SER A 174 15.72 13.95 6.26
N GLU A 175 15.52 15.16 5.75
CA GLU A 175 14.33 15.51 4.96
C GLU A 175 14.32 14.83 3.61
N TRP A 176 15.47 14.80 2.93
CA TRP A 176 15.61 14.00 1.72
C TRP A 176 15.28 12.53 1.95
N ALA A 177 15.82 11.91 3.01
CA ALA A 177 15.54 10.52 3.33
C ALA A 177 14.05 10.27 3.61
N ARG A 178 13.37 11.18 4.32
CA ARG A 178 11.92 11.13 4.54
C ARG A 178 11.13 11.29 3.25
N ALA A 179 11.51 12.24 2.41
CA ALA A 179 10.87 12.46 1.11
C ALA A 179 10.98 11.21 0.22
N VAL A 180 12.16 10.58 0.17
CA VAL A 180 12.37 9.31 -0.55
C VAL A 180 11.54 8.17 0.04
N ALA A 181 11.50 8.03 1.36
CA ALA A 181 10.70 7.00 2.01
C ALA A 181 9.20 7.17 1.69
N LEU A 182 8.68 8.41 1.80
CA LEU A 182 7.29 8.70 1.45
C LEU A 182 7.01 8.51 -0.04
N ALA A 183 7.96 8.82 -0.93
CA ALA A 183 7.82 8.59 -2.36
C ALA A 183 7.74 7.08 -2.68
N LEU A 184 8.56 6.24 -2.04
CA LEU A 184 8.50 4.78 -2.18
C LEU A 184 7.19 4.20 -1.64
N VAL A 185 6.73 4.70 -0.50
CA VAL A 185 5.42 4.33 0.08
C VAL A 185 4.28 4.74 -0.85
N SER A 186 4.38 5.92 -1.48
CA SER A 186 3.35 6.42 -2.40
C SER A 186 3.08 5.48 -3.58
N VAL A 187 4.08 4.72 -3.98
CA VAL A 187 3.95 3.76 -5.08
C VAL A 187 3.81 2.31 -4.60
N GLY A 188 3.83 2.08 -3.29
CA GLY A 188 3.77 0.73 -2.73
C GLY A 188 4.98 -0.13 -3.09
N ALA A 189 6.16 0.51 -3.17
CA ALA A 189 7.40 -0.17 -3.51
C ALA A 189 7.69 -1.36 -2.58
N GLY A 190 8.08 -2.47 -3.15
CA GLY A 190 8.41 -3.68 -2.40
C GLY A 190 7.22 -4.46 -1.84
N THR A 191 5.99 -3.99 -2.01
CA THR A 191 4.79 -4.69 -1.49
C THR A 191 4.36 -5.88 -2.36
N GLY A 192 4.81 -5.95 -3.60
CA GLY A 192 4.36 -6.94 -4.57
C GLY A 192 2.92 -6.75 -5.07
N LEU A 193 2.28 -5.63 -4.76
CA LEU A 193 0.90 -5.35 -5.16
C LEU A 193 0.70 -5.36 -6.67
N TYR A 194 1.69 -4.95 -7.45
CA TYR A 194 1.63 -4.95 -8.91
C TYR A 194 1.56 -6.35 -9.54
N TRP A 195 2.12 -7.35 -8.85
CA TRP A 195 2.18 -8.72 -9.36
C TRP A 195 0.82 -9.41 -9.42
N PHE A 196 -0.10 -9.03 -8.59
CA PHE A 196 -1.41 -9.67 -8.52
C PHE A 196 -2.43 -9.09 -9.50
N GLY A 197 -2.36 -7.82 -9.81
CA GLY A 197 -3.18 -7.22 -10.85
C GLY A 197 -3.01 -7.92 -12.21
N GLN A 198 -1.83 -8.49 -12.44
CA GLN A 198 -1.48 -9.23 -13.65
C GLN A 198 -2.18 -10.58 -13.76
N ASN A 199 -2.23 -11.37 -12.69
CA ASN A 199 -2.76 -12.74 -12.74
C ASN A 199 -4.19 -12.82 -13.27
N LEU A 200 -4.99 -11.76 -13.11
CA LEU A 200 -6.36 -11.70 -13.60
C LEU A 200 -6.46 -11.30 -15.08
N VAL A 201 -5.54 -10.46 -15.55
CA VAL A 201 -5.52 -10.00 -16.95
C VAL A 201 -4.86 -11.03 -17.85
N THR A 202 -3.80 -11.68 -17.39
CA THR A 202 -2.97 -12.58 -18.20
C THR A 202 -3.56 -13.97 -18.31
N LYS A 203 -4.27 -14.49 -17.29
CA LYS A 203 -4.99 -15.77 -17.42
C LYS A 203 -5.99 -15.77 -18.58
N GLN A 204 -6.63 -14.63 -18.87
CA GLN A 204 -7.55 -14.52 -20.01
C GLN A 204 -6.84 -14.42 -21.38
N VAL A 205 -5.59 -13.90 -21.39
CA VAL A 205 -4.80 -13.79 -22.63
C VAL A 205 -4.08 -15.10 -22.92
N VAL A 206 -3.56 -15.79 -21.91
CA VAL A 206 -2.84 -17.06 -22.07
C VAL A 206 -3.79 -18.17 -22.50
N THR A 207 -5.02 -18.25 -21.96
CA THR A 207 -6.03 -19.21 -22.44
C THR A 207 -6.44 -18.99 -23.91
N ALA A 208 -6.25 -17.78 -24.46
CA ALA A 208 -6.50 -17.48 -25.86
C ALA A 208 -5.29 -17.72 -26.78
N VAL A 209 -4.08 -17.87 -26.22
CA VAL A 209 -2.79 -17.91 -26.96
C VAL A 209 -2.12 -19.28 -26.94
N ASP A 210 -2.53 -20.20 -26.06
CA ASP A 210 -1.95 -21.56 -25.93
C ASP A 210 -2.12 -22.45 -27.17
N ALA A 211 -2.75 -21.95 -28.23
CA ALA A 211 -2.93 -22.69 -29.50
C ALA A 211 -1.71 -22.65 -30.42
N ASN A 212 -0.62 -21.88 -30.17
CA ASN A 212 0.50 -21.82 -31.13
C ASN A 212 1.85 -21.51 -30.47
N THR A 213 2.65 -22.53 -30.25
CA THR A 213 3.96 -22.54 -29.59
C THR A 213 5.09 -21.74 -30.29
N GLN A 214 4.86 -21.21 -31.49
CA GLN A 214 5.89 -20.50 -32.29
C GLN A 214 6.06 -19.00 -31.97
N ASN A 215 5.30 -18.45 -31.02
CA ASN A 215 5.24 -17.01 -30.75
C ASN A 215 5.82 -16.54 -29.42
N SER A 216 6.65 -17.33 -28.73
CA SER A 216 7.12 -16.95 -27.38
C SER A 216 7.94 -15.64 -27.35
N ALA A 217 8.80 -15.39 -28.34
CA ALA A 217 9.57 -14.14 -28.40
C ALA A 217 8.69 -12.92 -28.74
N ARG A 218 7.73 -13.09 -29.66
CA ARG A 218 6.79 -12.03 -30.06
C ARG A 218 5.80 -11.69 -28.92
N ASN A 219 5.41 -12.70 -28.15
CA ASN A 219 4.56 -12.53 -26.97
C ASN A 219 5.31 -11.86 -25.82
N ARG A 220 6.62 -12.11 -25.65
CA ARG A 220 7.47 -11.41 -24.68
C ARG A 220 7.57 -9.93 -25.02
N ALA A 221 7.92 -9.57 -26.26
CA ALA A 221 7.99 -8.18 -26.70
C ALA A 221 6.65 -7.45 -26.57
N ALA A 222 5.54 -8.13 -26.87
CA ALA A 222 4.20 -7.57 -26.71
C ALA A 222 3.81 -7.37 -25.24
N SER A 223 4.27 -8.23 -24.32
CA SER A 223 4.04 -8.08 -22.88
C SER A 223 4.84 -6.91 -22.30
N GLU A 224 6.11 -6.77 -22.69
CA GLU A 224 6.97 -5.66 -22.28
C GLU A 224 6.44 -4.31 -22.76
N TYR A 225 5.97 -4.25 -24.01
CA TYR A 225 5.32 -3.04 -24.55
C TYR A 225 4.02 -2.68 -23.82
N ARG A 226 3.22 -3.66 -23.41
CA ARG A 226 2.01 -3.41 -22.61
C ARG A 226 2.34 -2.96 -21.21
N ALA A 227 3.37 -3.52 -20.59
CA ALA A 227 3.86 -3.11 -19.28
C ALA A 227 4.27 -1.63 -19.30
N SER A 228 5.08 -1.22 -20.28
CA SER A 228 5.56 0.16 -20.40
C SER A 228 4.42 1.18 -20.54
N LYS A 229 3.33 0.83 -21.23
CA LYS A 229 2.16 1.70 -21.37
C LYS A 229 1.37 1.88 -20.09
N LEU A 230 1.45 0.95 -19.14
CA LEU A 230 0.71 1.02 -17.87
C LEU A 230 1.48 1.76 -16.78
N VAL A 231 2.80 1.81 -16.86
CA VAL A 231 3.64 2.45 -15.82
C VAL A 231 3.26 3.91 -15.63
N LEU A 232 3.27 4.69 -16.70
CA LEU A 232 3.04 6.13 -16.61
C LEU A 232 1.65 6.50 -16.08
N PRO A 233 0.54 5.93 -16.58
CA PRO A 233 -0.79 6.22 -16.03
C PRO A 233 -0.93 5.83 -14.55
N ILE A 234 -0.37 4.68 -14.14
CA ILE A 234 -0.41 4.24 -12.74
C ILE A 234 0.40 5.21 -11.87
N TRP A 235 1.62 5.56 -12.29
CA TRP A 235 2.47 6.47 -11.54
C TRP A 235 1.87 7.87 -11.43
N ILE A 236 1.26 8.42 -12.50
CA ILE A 236 0.57 9.72 -12.46
C ILE A 236 -0.61 9.66 -11.46
N LEU A 237 -1.38 8.58 -11.46
CA LEU A 237 -2.47 8.41 -10.48
C LEU A 237 -1.92 8.42 -9.05
N GLN A 238 -0.83 7.71 -8.81
CA GLN A 238 -0.16 7.66 -7.49
C GLN A 238 0.42 9.02 -7.10
N LEU A 239 0.99 9.75 -8.05
CA LEU A 239 1.45 11.11 -7.82
C LEU A 239 0.29 12.02 -7.37
N VAL A 240 -0.83 12.00 -8.08
CA VAL A 240 -2.02 12.81 -7.75
C VAL A 240 -2.56 12.44 -6.38
N ILE A 241 -2.72 11.15 -6.10
CA ILE A 241 -3.20 10.68 -4.78
C ILE A 241 -2.19 11.03 -3.69
N GLY A 242 -0.87 10.95 -3.96
CA GLY A 242 0.17 11.34 -3.03
C GLY A 242 0.13 12.83 -2.70
N VAL A 243 -0.06 13.71 -3.70
CA VAL A 243 -0.28 15.15 -3.49
C VAL A 243 -1.51 15.39 -2.59
N VAL A 244 -2.63 14.75 -2.88
CA VAL A 244 -3.85 14.87 -2.07
C VAL A 244 -3.60 14.36 -0.64
N ALA A 245 -2.90 13.24 -0.49
CA ALA A 245 -2.58 12.67 0.82
C ALA A 245 -1.66 13.58 1.65
N LEU A 246 -0.67 14.21 1.04
CA LEU A 246 0.19 15.20 1.70
C LEU A 246 -0.62 16.43 2.14
N LEU A 247 -1.48 16.97 1.28
CA LEU A 247 -2.35 18.08 1.63
C LEU A 247 -3.25 17.74 2.82
N LEU A 248 -3.86 16.55 2.79
CA LEU A 248 -4.81 16.14 3.82
C LEU A 248 -4.13 15.63 5.11
N SER A 249 -2.82 15.36 5.10
CA SER A 249 -2.10 14.84 6.28
C SER A 249 -2.11 15.81 7.44
N GLY A 250 -1.97 17.11 7.18
CA GLY A 250 -2.00 18.19 8.17
C GLY A 250 -3.41 18.68 8.56
N MET A 251 -4.47 18.15 7.95
CA MET A 251 -5.83 18.62 8.20
C MET A 251 -6.36 18.12 9.54
N SER A 252 -6.92 19.04 10.36
CA SER A 252 -7.61 18.67 11.60
C SER A 252 -8.98 18.05 11.28
N LEU A 253 -9.24 16.87 11.82
CA LEU A 253 -10.54 16.20 11.70
C LEU A 253 -11.32 16.36 13.00
N PRO A 254 -12.64 16.64 12.93
CA PRO A 254 -13.48 16.56 14.11
C PRO A 254 -13.53 15.09 14.63
N PRO A 255 -13.81 14.84 15.92
CA PRO A 255 -13.74 13.50 16.50
C PRO A 255 -14.49 12.41 15.73
N ILE A 256 -15.70 12.72 15.27
CA ILE A 256 -16.50 11.80 14.44
C ILE A 256 -15.82 11.56 13.07
N GLY A 257 -15.29 12.62 12.45
CA GLY A 257 -14.55 12.52 11.19
C GLY A 257 -13.29 11.65 11.33
N GLN A 258 -12.59 11.80 12.44
CA GLN A 258 -11.40 11.00 12.77
C GLN A 258 -11.75 9.52 12.97
N LEU A 259 -12.83 9.21 13.68
CA LEU A 259 -13.32 7.83 13.83
C LEU A 259 -13.68 7.20 12.48
N LEU A 260 -14.47 7.90 11.67
CA LEU A 260 -14.88 7.41 10.36
C LEU A 260 -13.66 7.17 9.46
N TYR A 261 -12.72 8.10 9.43
CA TYR A 261 -11.49 7.97 8.66
C TYR A 261 -10.69 6.73 9.07
N TRP A 262 -10.38 6.57 10.35
CA TRP A 262 -9.55 5.45 10.83
C TRP A 262 -10.25 4.10 10.73
N VAL A 263 -11.56 4.04 10.98
CA VAL A 263 -12.34 2.82 10.71
C VAL A 263 -12.28 2.48 9.22
N GLY A 264 -12.47 3.46 8.35
CA GLY A 264 -12.33 3.27 6.91
C GLY A 264 -10.96 2.75 6.50
N VAL A 265 -9.90 3.29 7.10
CA VAL A 265 -8.51 2.83 6.90
C VAL A 265 -8.36 1.35 7.27
N LEU A 266 -8.93 0.87 8.38
CA LEU A 266 -8.88 -0.55 8.77
C LEU A 266 -9.54 -1.47 7.74
N PHE A 267 -10.67 -1.04 7.16
CA PHE A 267 -11.31 -1.78 6.06
C PHE A 267 -10.44 -1.88 4.82
N VAL A 268 -9.71 -0.82 4.48
CA VAL A 268 -8.80 -0.84 3.31
C VAL A 268 -7.56 -1.69 3.60
N VAL A 269 -6.99 -1.58 4.80
CA VAL A 269 -5.80 -2.35 5.22
C VAL A 269 -6.11 -3.84 5.34
N SER A 270 -7.35 -4.22 5.65
CA SER A 270 -7.75 -5.64 5.67
C SER A 270 -7.45 -6.33 4.33
N TYR A 271 -7.57 -5.60 3.23
CA TYR A 271 -7.22 -6.12 1.91
C TYR A 271 -5.72 -6.35 1.74
N LEU A 272 -4.88 -5.49 2.33
CA LEU A 272 -3.43 -5.69 2.31
C LEU A 272 -3.01 -6.96 3.05
N LEU A 273 -3.67 -7.26 4.18
CA LEU A 273 -3.47 -8.52 4.92
C LEU A 273 -4.00 -9.74 4.15
N HIS A 274 -5.17 -9.63 3.55
CA HIS A 274 -5.70 -10.66 2.64
C HIS A 274 -4.69 -11.04 1.57
N TYR A 275 -4.06 -10.05 1.02
CA TYR A 275 -3.07 -10.16 -0.01
C TYR A 275 -1.79 -10.87 0.43
N SER A 276 -1.22 -10.45 1.57
CA SER A 276 -0.07 -11.11 2.18
C SER A 276 -0.36 -12.58 2.49
N THR A 277 -1.56 -12.86 3.00
CA THR A 277 -2.02 -14.23 3.25
C THR A 277 -2.10 -15.05 1.97
N GLN A 278 -2.64 -14.49 0.89
CA GLN A 278 -2.68 -15.19 -0.40
C GLN A 278 -1.29 -15.49 -0.95
N GLN A 279 -0.33 -14.57 -0.81
CA GLN A 279 1.05 -14.82 -1.22
C GLN A 279 1.65 -16.05 -0.53
N LEU A 280 1.45 -16.14 0.78
CA LEU A 280 1.97 -17.24 1.58
C LEU A 280 1.17 -18.53 1.38
N ALA A 281 -0.13 -18.43 1.11
CA ALA A 281 -1.03 -19.58 0.94
C ALA A 281 -0.63 -20.49 -0.22
N HIS A 282 -0.09 -19.93 -1.29
CA HIS A 282 0.43 -20.72 -2.41
C HIS A 282 1.55 -21.69 -2.02
N LYS A 283 2.26 -21.43 -0.92
CA LYS A 283 3.39 -22.25 -0.48
C LYS A 283 3.07 -23.09 0.76
N PHE A 284 2.32 -22.57 1.72
CA PHE A 284 2.11 -23.18 3.03
C PHE A 284 0.67 -23.62 3.30
N GLY A 285 -0.25 -23.34 2.39
CA GLY A 285 -1.67 -23.52 2.60
C GLY A 285 -2.31 -22.35 3.37
N LEU A 286 -3.63 -22.23 3.25
CA LEU A 286 -4.36 -21.04 3.73
C LEU A 286 -4.27 -20.87 5.25
N LEU A 287 -4.44 -21.95 6.01
CA LEU A 287 -4.51 -21.88 7.48
C LEU A 287 -3.18 -21.47 8.10
N ILE A 288 -2.08 -22.07 7.65
CA ILE A 288 -0.72 -21.73 8.13
C ILE A 288 -0.38 -20.29 7.78
N SER A 289 -0.77 -19.85 6.58
CA SER A 289 -0.52 -18.49 6.11
C SER A 289 -1.31 -17.44 6.88
N LEU A 290 -2.56 -17.72 7.24
CA LEU A 290 -3.37 -16.88 8.12
C LEU A 290 -2.72 -16.73 9.50
N VAL A 291 -2.34 -17.86 10.11
CA VAL A 291 -1.68 -17.85 11.42
C VAL A 291 -0.36 -17.10 11.37
N ALA A 292 0.47 -17.33 10.36
CA ALA A 292 1.75 -16.63 10.20
C ALA A 292 1.56 -15.12 10.01
N THR A 293 0.62 -14.70 9.18
CA THR A 293 0.28 -13.29 8.98
C THR A 293 -0.24 -12.67 10.27
N PHE A 294 -1.11 -13.37 11.00
CA PHE A 294 -1.65 -12.91 12.27
C PHE A 294 -0.56 -12.70 13.33
N VAL A 295 0.26 -13.72 13.55
CA VAL A 295 1.31 -13.67 14.57
C VAL A 295 2.34 -12.59 14.24
N SER A 296 2.79 -12.51 12.98
CA SER A 296 3.76 -11.50 12.55
C SER A 296 3.23 -10.08 12.69
N ALA A 297 1.99 -9.85 12.29
CA ALA A 297 1.38 -8.53 12.38
C ALA A 297 1.07 -8.14 13.84
N LEU A 298 0.64 -9.09 14.69
CA LEU A 298 0.40 -8.84 16.11
C LEU A 298 1.70 -8.48 16.85
N ILE A 299 2.79 -9.21 16.58
CA ILE A 299 4.11 -8.88 17.16
C ILE A 299 4.53 -7.46 16.78
N LEU A 300 4.37 -7.09 15.50
CA LEU A 300 4.72 -5.77 15.02
C LEU A 300 3.85 -4.66 15.62
N VAL A 301 2.54 -4.88 15.75
CA VAL A 301 1.61 -3.92 16.37
C VAL A 301 1.95 -3.68 17.85
N VAL A 302 2.41 -4.71 18.55
CA VAL A 302 2.79 -4.59 19.98
C VAL A 302 4.18 -3.96 20.14
N ALA A 303 5.07 -4.13 19.15
CA ALA A 303 6.43 -3.61 19.17
C ALA A 303 6.54 -2.12 18.79
N VAL A 304 5.53 -1.56 18.14
CA VAL A 304 5.44 -0.14 17.71
C VAL A 304 4.59 0.65 18.69
#